data_50e67e968e8d20497852bebdd7388e1d
#
_entry.id   50e67e968e8d20497852bebdd7388e1d
#
_cell.length_a   1.000
_cell.length_b   1.000
_cell.length_c   1.000
_cell.angle_alpha   90.00
_cell.angle_beta   90.00
_cell.angle_gamma   90.00
#
_symmetry.space_group_name_H-M   'P 1'
#
loop_
_entity.id
_entity.type
_entity.pdbx_description
1 polymer ?
#
loop_
_entity_poly.entity_id
_entity_poly.type
_entity_poly.pdbx_seq_one_letter_code
_entity_poly.pdbx_strand_id
1 'polypeptide(L)'
;MAGSVMVDSAAVSSIQQRPRKALAYAALVIVAGVLATTLAQSQVLARLPLQNLLKNELHADRTANAAFFFWAGLAWYLKPFAGILTDAFPLFGNRRKSYILMSATLAALSWLALIVTPHEYRKLLFVVIVINTFMMIASTAVGGYMVETAQATSGSGRLTAIRQFIQQACLVINGPAAGYFASIAFGWTAAACGGIMFLLVPVTILFLQEQRKRLDSREVFDNAKRQLVKIGTARTMWAAAGLMALFYIAPGFATALFYKQQNELHLSTQTQGFLQLIAGICGILAAVGYGISCRRLNLRTLLVWCMLLATAANLGYLFYSSMGRAQAIEGLNGFGYTLAELALMDLAVRSTPAGSEGLGFSLMVSIRNLALFGTDWFGSNLLDQYHLSFDSLVVANSATTLIAVPLVFLLPRLIVSRKDAEIYRTTTNRP
;
A
#
# COMPACT_ATOMS: atom_id res chain seq x y z
N MET A 1 -35.18 -1.85 -57.09
CA MET A 1 -35.11 -0.63 -56.29
C MET A 1 -34.42 -1.01 -54.97
N ALA A 2 -33.14 -0.75 -54.89
CA ALA A 2 -32.34 -0.98 -53.67
C ALA A 2 -32.24 0.37 -52.95
N GLY A 3 -32.94 0.49 -51.84
CA GLY A 3 -32.84 1.64 -50.95
C GLY A 3 -31.63 1.45 -50.02
N SER A 4 -30.54 2.17 -50.29
CA SER A 4 -29.41 2.28 -49.35
C SER A 4 -29.82 3.12 -48.14
N VAL A 5 -29.95 2.44 -46.98
CA VAL A 5 -30.06 3.15 -45.70
C VAL A 5 -28.71 3.79 -45.41
N MET A 6 -28.60 5.10 -45.66
CA MET A 6 -27.47 5.90 -45.12
C MET A 6 -27.59 5.87 -43.61
N VAL A 7 -26.77 5.07 -42.96
CA VAL A 7 -26.56 5.16 -41.50
C VAL A 7 -25.80 6.42 -41.25
N ASP A 8 -26.41 7.35 -40.52
CA ASP A 8 -25.86 8.67 -40.19
C ASP A 8 -24.54 8.50 -39.42
N SER A 9 -23.45 8.86 -40.09
CA SER A 9 -22.06 8.72 -39.52
C SER A 9 -21.89 9.51 -38.24
N ALA A 10 -22.69 10.57 -38.03
CA ALA A 10 -22.71 11.37 -36.81
C ALA A 10 -23.31 10.58 -35.62
N ALA A 11 -24.34 9.74 -35.87
CA ALA A 11 -24.94 8.91 -34.83
C ALA A 11 -24.00 7.76 -34.40
N VAL A 12 -23.26 7.16 -35.33
CA VAL A 12 -22.26 6.12 -35.03
C VAL A 12 -21.07 6.71 -34.24
N SER A 13 -20.61 7.92 -34.58
CA SER A 13 -19.53 8.60 -33.86
C SER A 13 -19.95 9.01 -32.44
N SER A 14 -21.22 9.42 -32.24
CA SER A 14 -21.74 9.77 -30.91
C SER A 14 -21.91 8.56 -29.97
N ILE A 15 -22.22 7.39 -30.53
CA ILE A 15 -22.34 6.13 -29.77
C ILE A 15 -20.96 5.62 -29.32
N GLN A 16 -19.92 5.77 -30.15
CA GLN A 16 -18.55 5.39 -29.78
C GLN A 16 -17.85 6.36 -28.84
N GLN A 17 -18.25 7.64 -28.79
CA GLN A 17 -17.67 8.63 -27.88
C GLN A 17 -18.15 8.49 -26.42
N ARG A 18 -19.38 8.01 -26.20
CA ARG A 18 -19.93 7.82 -24.83
C ARG A 18 -19.10 6.85 -23.96
N PRO A 19 -18.71 5.66 -24.42
CA PRO A 19 -17.94 4.74 -23.59
C PRO A 19 -16.51 5.25 -23.31
N ARG A 20 -15.87 5.99 -24.23
CA ARG A 20 -14.54 6.58 -24.01
C ARG A 20 -14.54 7.67 -22.95
N LYS A 21 -15.54 8.55 -22.93
CA LYS A 21 -15.71 9.61 -21.91
C LYS A 21 -15.99 9.01 -20.54
N ALA A 22 -16.84 7.99 -20.44
CA ALA A 22 -17.14 7.29 -19.19
C ALA A 22 -15.88 6.63 -18.58
N LEU A 23 -15.06 6.00 -19.43
CA LEU A 23 -13.79 5.42 -18.98
C LEU A 23 -12.78 6.48 -18.52
N ALA A 24 -12.73 7.65 -19.21
CA ALA A 24 -11.85 8.74 -18.83
C ALA A 24 -12.27 9.35 -17.47
N TYR A 25 -13.57 9.53 -17.23
CA TYR A 25 -14.07 10.00 -15.94
C TYR A 25 -13.80 8.99 -14.81
N ALA A 26 -14.02 7.71 -15.06
CA ALA A 26 -13.70 6.67 -14.11
C ALA A 26 -12.18 6.64 -13.79
N ALA A 27 -11.33 6.74 -14.82
CA ALA A 27 -9.89 6.83 -14.64
C ALA A 27 -9.49 8.04 -13.80
N LEU A 28 -10.10 9.22 -14.01
CA LEU A 28 -9.84 10.42 -13.22
C LEU A 28 -10.20 10.24 -11.74
N VAL A 29 -11.36 9.63 -11.45
CA VAL A 29 -11.77 9.31 -10.06
C VAL A 29 -10.79 8.32 -9.43
N ILE A 30 -10.36 7.29 -10.16
CA ILE A 30 -9.41 6.30 -9.68
C ILE A 30 -8.04 6.94 -9.42
N VAL A 31 -7.55 7.77 -10.35
CA VAL A 31 -6.27 8.51 -10.19
C VAL A 31 -6.32 9.40 -8.94
N ALA A 32 -7.35 10.24 -8.83
CA ALA A 32 -7.52 11.14 -7.68
C ALA A 32 -7.68 10.35 -6.36
N GLY A 33 -8.46 9.28 -6.39
CA GLY A 33 -8.69 8.44 -5.23
C GLY A 33 -7.44 7.70 -4.77
N VAL A 34 -6.68 7.11 -5.69
CA VAL A 34 -5.41 6.42 -5.37
C VAL A 34 -4.37 7.42 -4.88
N LEU A 35 -4.24 8.58 -5.55
CA LEU A 35 -3.32 9.64 -5.13
C LEU A 35 -3.66 10.11 -3.71
N ALA A 36 -4.91 10.52 -3.47
CA ALA A 36 -5.33 11.04 -2.18
C ALA A 36 -5.16 10.00 -1.06
N THR A 37 -5.65 8.77 -1.27
CA THR A 37 -5.57 7.71 -0.26
C THR A 37 -4.19 7.09 -0.10
N THR A 38 -3.23 7.38 -0.96
CA THR A 38 -1.83 6.98 -0.81
C THR A 38 -1.01 8.10 -0.20
N LEU A 39 -1.02 9.30 -0.80
CA LEU A 39 -0.13 10.38 -0.40
C LEU A 39 -0.50 10.95 0.97
N ALA A 40 -1.81 11.18 1.24
CA ALA A 40 -2.26 11.75 2.50
C ALA A 40 -2.27 10.76 3.70
N GLN A 41 -1.68 9.57 3.56
CA GLN A 41 -1.58 8.64 4.69
C GLN A 41 -0.62 9.14 5.75
N SER A 42 -0.99 8.91 7.03
CA SER A 42 -0.10 9.14 8.18
C SER A 42 1.22 8.35 8.10
N GLN A 43 1.22 7.26 7.35
CA GLN A 43 2.37 6.37 7.11
C GLN A 43 3.20 6.77 5.87
N VAL A 44 2.74 7.76 5.08
CA VAL A 44 3.41 8.23 3.88
C VAL A 44 3.84 9.69 4.10
N LEU A 45 3.08 10.68 3.60
CA LEU A 45 3.50 12.09 3.66
C LEU A 45 3.69 12.61 5.08
N ALA A 46 2.82 12.22 6.02
CA ALA A 46 2.89 12.67 7.39
C ALA A 46 3.80 11.81 8.28
N ARG A 47 4.41 10.72 7.79
CA ARG A 47 5.22 9.84 8.64
C ARG A 47 6.42 10.57 9.22
N LEU A 48 7.26 11.17 8.39
CA LEU A 48 8.44 11.89 8.84
C LEU A 48 8.11 13.12 9.70
N PRO A 49 7.13 13.98 9.33
CA PRO A 49 6.65 15.05 10.20
C PRO A 49 6.15 14.58 11.57
N LEU A 50 5.35 13.52 11.63
CA LEU A 50 4.85 12.94 12.88
C LEU A 50 5.99 12.33 13.72
N GLN A 51 6.93 11.60 13.11
CA GLN A 51 8.11 11.09 13.82
C GLN A 51 8.93 12.22 14.42
N ASN A 52 9.10 13.30 13.66
CA ASN A 52 9.83 14.48 14.11
C ASN A 52 9.12 15.18 15.29
N LEU A 53 7.79 15.36 15.21
CA LEU A 53 6.97 15.92 16.27
C LEU A 53 7.03 15.05 17.53
N LEU A 54 6.79 13.74 17.39
CA LEU A 54 6.83 12.80 18.54
C LEU A 54 8.18 12.82 19.24
N LYS A 55 9.28 12.85 18.48
CA LYS A 55 10.63 12.85 19.03
C LYS A 55 11.00 14.18 19.66
N ASN A 56 10.85 15.30 18.95
CA ASN A 56 11.42 16.58 19.32
C ASN A 56 10.51 17.44 20.20
N GLU A 57 9.18 17.32 20.04
CA GLU A 57 8.23 18.08 20.87
C GLU A 57 7.72 17.25 22.06
N LEU A 58 7.42 15.96 21.83
CA LEU A 58 6.89 15.09 22.89
C LEU A 58 7.95 14.24 23.58
N HIS A 59 9.21 14.35 23.16
CA HIS A 59 10.35 13.60 23.72
C HIS A 59 10.11 12.09 23.79
N ALA A 60 9.32 11.56 22.82
CA ALA A 60 9.04 10.14 22.73
C ALA A 60 10.32 9.37 22.42
N ASP A 61 10.54 8.27 23.11
CA ASP A 61 11.60 7.31 22.77
C ASP A 61 11.27 6.53 21.48
N ARG A 62 12.19 5.70 21.04
CA ARG A 62 12.02 4.89 19.83
C ARG A 62 10.81 3.97 19.94
N THR A 63 10.65 3.33 21.09
CA THR A 63 9.54 2.40 21.38
C THR A 63 8.19 3.08 21.32
N ALA A 64 8.04 4.24 21.99
CA ALA A 64 6.78 5.01 21.94
C ALA A 64 6.48 5.53 20.52
N ASN A 65 7.52 5.98 19.79
CA ASN A 65 7.36 6.43 18.41
C ASN A 65 6.90 5.29 17.49
N ALA A 66 7.53 4.13 17.56
CA ALA A 66 7.13 2.96 16.77
C ALA A 66 5.74 2.42 17.18
N ALA A 67 5.43 2.40 18.49
CA ALA A 67 4.11 2.03 19.01
C ALA A 67 3.01 2.97 18.49
N PHE A 68 3.29 4.28 18.37
CA PHE A 68 2.33 5.23 17.79
C PHE A 68 1.90 4.78 16.38
N PHE A 69 2.84 4.45 15.51
CA PHE A 69 2.53 4.02 14.14
C PHE A 69 1.89 2.65 14.08
N PHE A 70 2.23 1.74 14.99
CA PHE A 70 1.56 0.45 15.11
C PHE A 70 0.07 0.62 15.43
N TRP A 71 -0.26 1.37 16.47
CA TRP A 71 -1.64 1.63 16.86
C TRP A 71 -2.39 2.50 15.85
N ALA A 72 -1.74 3.50 15.28
CA ALA A 72 -2.31 4.30 14.20
C ALA A 72 -2.67 3.46 12.96
N GLY A 73 -1.93 2.38 12.71
CA GLY A 73 -2.17 1.44 11.62
C GLY A 73 -3.36 0.51 11.80
N LEU A 74 -4.01 0.46 12.97
CA LEU A 74 -5.04 -0.52 13.33
C LEU A 74 -6.14 -0.67 12.27
N ALA A 75 -6.62 0.44 11.71
CA ALA A 75 -7.64 0.42 10.67
C ALA A 75 -7.19 -0.37 9.42
N TRP A 76 -5.94 -0.22 9.01
CA TRP A 76 -5.38 -0.89 7.82
C TRP A 76 -5.25 -2.41 7.99
N TYR A 77 -5.13 -2.90 9.24
CA TYR A 77 -5.13 -4.35 9.52
C TYR A 77 -6.52 -4.95 9.35
N LEU A 78 -7.57 -4.15 9.49
CA LEU A 78 -8.97 -4.53 9.37
C LEU A 78 -9.55 -4.28 7.96
N LYS A 79 -8.74 -3.89 6.99
CA LYS A 79 -9.18 -3.54 5.62
C LYS A 79 -10.08 -4.58 4.94
N PRO A 80 -9.89 -5.91 5.08
CA PRO A 80 -10.77 -6.91 4.49
C PRO A 80 -12.23 -6.78 4.95
N PHE A 81 -12.43 -6.47 6.23
CA PHE A 81 -13.78 -6.31 6.81
C PHE A 81 -14.48 -5.06 6.26
N ALA A 82 -13.73 -3.98 6.02
CA ALA A 82 -14.29 -2.78 5.40
C ALA A 82 -14.76 -3.03 3.96
N GLY A 83 -14.08 -3.91 3.22
CA GLY A 83 -14.53 -4.35 1.90
C GLY A 83 -15.91 -5.01 1.96
N ILE A 84 -16.08 -5.97 2.86
CA ILE A 84 -17.36 -6.65 3.08
C ILE A 84 -18.44 -5.63 3.50
N LEU A 85 -18.11 -4.74 4.43
CA LEU A 85 -19.04 -3.73 4.95
C LEU A 85 -19.53 -2.80 3.83
N THR A 86 -18.64 -2.26 3.02
CA THR A 86 -19.00 -1.33 1.94
C THR A 86 -19.79 -2.01 0.83
N ASP A 87 -19.63 -3.33 0.67
CA ASP A 87 -20.38 -4.13 -0.31
C ASP A 87 -21.77 -4.50 0.21
N ALA A 88 -21.90 -4.81 1.49
CA ALA A 88 -23.15 -5.26 2.10
C ALA A 88 -24.13 -4.14 2.43
N PHE A 89 -23.64 -2.94 2.78
CA PHE A 89 -24.45 -1.82 3.24
C PHE A 89 -24.34 -0.61 2.30
N PRO A 90 -25.19 -0.51 1.26
CA PRO A 90 -25.20 0.67 0.41
C PRO A 90 -25.72 1.89 1.18
N LEU A 91 -24.90 2.96 1.27
CA LEU A 91 -25.28 4.22 1.88
C LEU A 91 -26.02 5.11 0.87
N PHE A 92 -27.20 5.60 1.23
CA PHE A 92 -28.03 6.47 0.38
C PHE A 92 -28.32 5.88 -1.02
N GLY A 93 -28.35 4.56 -1.12
CA GLY A 93 -28.59 3.84 -2.38
C GLY A 93 -27.39 3.73 -3.31
N ASN A 94 -26.20 4.20 -2.91
CA ASN A 94 -24.95 4.08 -3.62
C ASN A 94 -23.94 3.25 -2.79
N ARG A 95 -23.19 2.37 -3.47
CA ARG A 95 -22.21 1.50 -2.80
C ARG A 95 -20.83 2.13 -2.71
N ARG A 96 -20.45 2.94 -3.68
CA ARG A 96 -19.10 3.52 -3.78
C ARG A 96 -19.10 5.02 -3.56
N LYS A 97 -19.95 5.75 -4.30
CA LYS A 97 -20.00 7.21 -4.28
C LYS A 97 -20.20 7.77 -2.88
N SER A 98 -21.20 7.28 -2.14
CA SER A 98 -21.51 7.79 -0.80
C SER A 98 -20.40 7.47 0.21
N TYR A 99 -19.79 6.28 0.13
CA TYR A 99 -18.66 5.94 0.99
C TYR A 99 -17.43 6.81 0.71
N ILE A 100 -17.09 7.04 -0.56
CA ILE A 100 -15.95 7.90 -0.92
C ILE A 100 -16.20 9.33 -0.44
N LEU A 101 -17.38 9.89 -0.70
CA LEU A 101 -17.71 11.27 -0.29
C LEU A 101 -17.66 11.43 1.23
N MET A 102 -18.34 10.56 1.96
CA MET A 102 -18.39 10.60 3.42
C MET A 102 -17.00 10.42 4.02
N SER A 103 -16.29 9.37 3.63
CA SER A 103 -15.00 9.06 4.22
C SER A 103 -13.89 10.05 3.81
N ALA A 104 -13.89 10.55 2.58
CA ALA A 104 -12.94 11.59 2.16
C ALA A 104 -13.18 12.91 2.91
N THR A 105 -14.44 13.32 3.07
CA THR A 105 -14.78 14.53 3.84
C THR A 105 -14.40 14.37 5.30
N LEU A 106 -14.76 13.25 5.94
CA LEU A 106 -14.43 13.01 7.34
C LEU A 106 -12.91 12.87 7.57
N ALA A 107 -12.18 12.24 6.66
CA ALA A 107 -10.72 12.20 6.71
C ALA A 107 -10.11 13.60 6.58
N ALA A 108 -10.60 14.41 5.64
CA ALA A 108 -10.12 15.79 5.47
C ALA A 108 -10.39 16.64 6.72
N LEU A 109 -11.60 16.57 7.27
CA LEU A 109 -11.94 17.27 8.52
C LEU A 109 -11.11 16.80 9.71
N SER A 110 -10.84 15.48 9.81
CA SER A 110 -9.98 14.93 10.87
C SER A 110 -8.54 15.39 10.73
N TRP A 111 -8.02 15.52 9.50
CA TRP A 111 -6.70 16.11 9.25
C TRP A 111 -6.66 17.58 9.68
N LEU A 112 -7.70 18.37 9.37
CA LEU A 112 -7.79 19.77 9.79
C LEU A 112 -7.97 19.88 11.31
N ALA A 113 -8.72 18.98 11.94
CA ALA A 113 -8.84 18.92 13.39
C ALA A 113 -7.49 18.70 14.09
N LEU A 114 -6.57 17.99 13.42
CA LEU A 114 -5.22 17.75 13.97
C LEU A 114 -4.40 19.04 14.12
N ILE A 115 -4.72 20.12 13.36
CA ILE A 115 -4.07 21.44 13.48
C ILE A 115 -4.33 22.06 14.86
N VAL A 116 -5.55 21.88 15.39
CA VAL A 116 -5.96 22.44 16.68
C VAL A 116 -5.88 21.43 17.82
N THR A 117 -5.49 20.20 17.53
CA THR A 117 -5.33 19.15 18.55
C THR A 117 -4.08 19.45 19.39
N PRO A 118 -4.18 19.48 20.73
CA PRO A 118 -3.00 19.61 21.58
C PRO A 118 -1.97 18.54 21.26
N HIS A 119 -0.69 18.92 21.26
CA HIS A 119 0.42 18.01 21.01
C HIS A 119 0.63 17.11 22.25
N GLU A 120 -0.31 16.18 22.44
CA GLU A 120 -0.27 15.16 23.48
C GLU A 120 -0.34 13.79 22.80
N TYR A 121 0.49 12.86 23.18
CA TYR A 121 0.62 11.53 22.56
C TYR A 121 -0.72 10.83 22.34
N ARG A 122 -1.56 10.75 23.39
CA ARG A 122 -2.86 10.04 23.32
C ARG A 122 -3.87 10.74 22.41
N LYS A 123 -3.92 12.08 22.44
CA LYS A 123 -4.84 12.88 21.61
C LYS A 123 -4.46 12.80 20.15
N LEU A 124 -3.16 12.95 19.83
CA LEU A 124 -2.65 12.80 18.47
C LEU A 124 -2.92 11.39 17.95
N LEU A 125 -2.60 10.35 18.75
CA LEU A 125 -2.84 8.95 18.36
C LEU A 125 -4.33 8.70 18.04
N PHE A 126 -5.24 9.18 18.91
CA PHE A 126 -6.67 9.00 18.69
C PHE A 126 -7.13 9.64 17.35
N VAL A 127 -6.74 10.89 17.10
CA VAL A 127 -7.12 11.59 15.86
C VAL A 127 -6.51 10.89 14.64
N VAL A 128 -5.26 10.43 14.72
CA VAL A 128 -4.61 9.71 13.62
C VAL A 128 -5.27 8.34 13.36
N ILE A 129 -5.74 7.62 14.38
CA ILE A 129 -6.55 6.40 14.20
C ILE A 129 -7.85 6.73 13.46
N VAL A 130 -8.53 7.81 13.82
CA VAL A 130 -9.77 8.26 13.15
C VAL A 130 -9.49 8.60 11.69
N ILE A 131 -8.42 9.37 11.41
CA ILE A 131 -7.96 9.67 10.05
C ILE A 131 -7.75 8.38 9.24
N ASN A 132 -6.96 7.47 9.78
CA ASN A 132 -6.64 6.20 9.10
C ASN A 132 -7.89 5.34 8.87
N THR A 133 -8.87 5.38 9.77
CA THR A 133 -10.14 4.67 9.60
C THR A 133 -10.91 5.20 8.39
N PHE A 134 -11.09 6.50 8.28
CA PHE A 134 -11.76 7.09 7.13
C PHE A 134 -10.98 6.94 5.83
N MET A 135 -9.67 7.09 5.89
CA MET A 135 -8.80 6.88 4.73
C MET A 135 -8.83 5.43 4.23
N MET A 136 -8.86 4.45 5.13
CA MET A 136 -8.97 3.04 4.80
C MET A 136 -10.32 2.74 4.13
N ILE A 137 -11.44 3.31 4.62
CA ILE A 137 -12.76 3.19 4.00
C ILE A 137 -12.76 3.82 2.60
N ALA A 138 -12.22 5.04 2.44
CA ALA A 138 -12.07 5.70 1.14
C ALA A 138 -11.26 4.85 0.16
N SER A 139 -10.09 4.37 0.57
CA SER A 139 -9.22 3.51 -0.23
C SER A 139 -9.91 2.20 -0.66
N THR A 140 -10.71 1.61 0.23
CA THR A 140 -11.46 0.39 -0.06
C THR A 140 -12.57 0.65 -1.06
N ALA A 141 -13.32 1.76 -0.91
CA ALA A 141 -14.39 2.14 -1.83
C ALA A 141 -13.85 2.52 -3.23
N VAL A 142 -12.71 3.24 -3.30
CA VAL A 142 -12.02 3.54 -4.57
C VAL A 142 -11.52 2.25 -5.24
N GLY A 143 -10.94 1.33 -4.46
CA GLY A 143 -10.51 0.03 -4.96
C GLY A 143 -11.67 -0.80 -5.53
N GLY A 144 -12.81 -0.85 -4.84
CA GLY A 144 -14.03 -1.50 -5.31
C GLY A 144 -14.58 -0.88 -6.59
N TYR A 145 -14.64 0.46 -6.66
CA TYR A 145 -15.04 1.17 -7.88
C TYR A 145 -14.11 0.87 -9.07
N MET A 146 -12.80 0.78 -8.83
CA MET A 146 -11.84 0.40 -9.86
C MET A 146 -12.11 -1.01 -10.40
N VAL A 147 -12.36 -1.98 -9.53
CA VAL A 147 -12.65 -3.37 -9.93
C VAL A 147 -13.94 -3.45 -10.73
N GLU A 148 -15.02 -2.80 -10.27
CA GLU A 148 -16.30 -2.74 -10.98
C GLU A 148 -16.17 -2.11 -12.37
N THR A 149 -15.41 -1.00 -12.47
CA THR A 149 -15.14 -0.33 -13.75
C THR A 149 -14.30 -1.21 -14.68
N ALA A 150 -13.29 -1.90 -14.13
CA ALA A 150 -12.43 -2.81 -14.88
C ALA A 150 -13.24 -3.96 -15.51
N GLN A 151 -14.17 -4.52 -14.75
CA GLN A 151 -15.07 -5.59 -15.24
C GLN A 151 -16.04 -5.07 -16.31
N ALA A 152 -16.62 -3.87 -16.09
CA ALA A 152 -17.58 -3.29 -17.03
C ALA A 152 -16.96 -2.86 -18.37
N THR A 153 -15.68 -2.50 -18.38
CA THR A 153 -14.99 -1.94 -19.57
C THR A 153 -13.97 -2.88 -20.20
N SER A 154 -13.81 -4.10 -19.66
CA SER A 154 -12.74 -5.04 -20.05
C SER A 154 -11.34 -4.38 -20.01
N GLY A 155 -11.19 -3.37 -19.15
CA GLY A 155 -10.01 -2.50 -19.03
C GLY A 155 -9.13 -2.78 -17.81
N SER A 156 -9.20 -3.99 -17.24
CA SER A 156 -8.52 -4.33 -15.98
C SER A 156 -7.02 -4.02 -15.99
N GLY A 157 -6.32 -4.43 -17.06
CA GLY A 157 -4.89 -4.18 -17.17
C GLY A 157 -4.51 -2.69 -17.20
N ARG A 158 -5.31 -1.86 -17.89
CA ARG A 158 -5.06 -0.41 -17.97
C ARG A 158 -5.28 0.28 -16.63
N LEU A 159 -6.37 -0.02 -15.94
CA LEU A 159 -6.70 0.59 -14.64
C LEU A 159 -5.71 0.15 -13.54
N THR A 160 -5.30 -1.11 -13.55
CA THR A 160 -4.26 -1.61 -12.64
C THR A 160 -2.92 -0.94 -12.91
N ALA A 161 -2.52 -0.77 -14.18
CA ALA A 161 -1.29 -0.07 -14.54
C ALA A 161 -1.32 1.41 -14.10
N ILE A 162 -2.44 2.11 -14.31
CA ILE A 162 -2.63 3.49 -13.86
C ILE A 162 -2.50 3.56 -12.34
N ARG A 163 -3.19 2.69 -11.60
CA ARG A 163 -3.08 2.63 -10.13
C ARG A 163 -1.64 2.46 -9.68
N GLN A 164 -0.94 1.49 -10.23
CA GLN A 164 0.45 1.20 -9.86
C GLN A 164 1.37 2.39 -10.17
N PHE A 165 1.19 3.01 -11.33
CA PHE A 165 1.96 4.20 -11.71
C PHE A 165 1.76 5.35 -10.70
N ILE A 166 0.50 5.63 -10.32
CA ILE A 166 0.21 6.68 -9.34
C ILE A 166 0.81 6.35 -7.96
N GLN A 167 0.73 5.10 -7.51
CA GLN A 167 1.34 4.69 -6.25
C GLN A 167 2.86 4.91 -6.25
N GLN A 168 3.54 4.56 -7.32
CA GLN A 168 4.99 4.79 -7.46
C GLN A 168 5.33 6.28 -7.54
N ALA A 169 4.54 7.07 -8.28
CA ALA A 169 4.71 8.52 -8.32
C ALA A 169 4.55 9.16 -6.93
N CYS A 170 3.57 8.71 -6.14
CA CYS A 170 3.41 9.15 -4.75
C CYS A 170 4.64 8.86 -3.90
N LEU A 171 5.27 7.68 -4.04
CA LEU A 171 6.47 7.33 -3.27
C LEU A 171 7.67 8.22 -3.62
N VAL A 172 7.85 8.56 -4.90
CA VAL A 172 8.91 9.48 -5.34
C VAL A 172 8.69 10.89 -4.80
N ILE A 173 7.46 11.39 -4.89
CA ILE A 173 7.11 12.73 -4.39
C ILE A 173 7.22 12.79 -2.86
N ASN A 174 6.91 11.67 -2.19
CA ASN A 174 6.87 11.58 -0.73
C ASN A 174 8.19 11.97 -0.06
N GLY A 175 9.32 11.50 -0.58
CA GLY A 175 10.64 11.77 0.03
C GLY A 175 10.90 13.26 0.27
N PRO A 176 11.02 14.08 -0.79
CA PRO A 176 11.25 15.51 -0.66
C PRO A 176 10.11 16.25 0.06
N ALA A 177 8.85 15.89 -0.22
CA ALA A 177 7.70 16.53 0.40
C ALA A 177 7.65 16.27 1.90
N ALA A 178 7.81 15.02 2.35
CA ALA A 178 7.83 14.68 3.77
C ALA A 178 9.00 15.33 4.50
N GLY A 179 10.19 15.40 3.86
CA GLY A 179 11.35 16.10 4.41
C GLY A 179 11.12 17.59 4.59
N TYR A 180 10.50 18.25 3.61
CA TYR A 180 10.12 19.65 3.70
C TYR A 180 9.06 19.89 4.79
N PHE A 181 7.97 19.12 4.78
CA PHE A 181 6.92 19.25 5.78
C PHE A 181 7.39 18.95 7.21
N ALA A 182 8.38 18.07 7.38
CA ALA A 182 8.98 17.82 8.69
C ALA A 182 9.89 18.95 9.18
N SER A 183 10.30 19.89 8.32
CA SER A 183 11.12 21.06 8.68
C SER A 183 10.31 22.30 9.03
N ILE A 184 8.99 22.25 8.86
CA ILE A 184 8.08 23.37 9.16
C ILE A 184 7.04 22.95 10.20
N ALA A 185 6.22 23.89 10.67
CA ALA A 185 5.18 23.60 11.65
C ALA A 185 4.24 22.48 11.18
N PHE A 186 3.96 21.51 12.05
CA PHE A 186 3.17 20.30 11.75
C PHE A 186 1.77 20.61 11.18
N GLY A 187 1.18 21.73 11.57
CA GLY A 187 -0.12 22.19 11.04
C GLY A 187 -0.17 22.27 9.51
N TRP A 188 0.96 22.60 8.84
CA TRP A 188 1.04 22.61 7.37
C TRP A 188 0.97 21.21 6.76
N THR A 189 1.56 20.22 7.43
CA THR A 189 1.42 18.82 7.04
C THR A 189 -0.04 18.39 7.10
N ALA A 190 -0.70 18.70 8.21
CA ALA A 190 -2.11 18.36 8.42
C ALA A 190 -3.01 19.09 7.40
N ALA A 191 -2.77 20.38 7.12
CA ALA A 191 -3.49 21.14 6.11
C ALA A 191 -3.30 20.57 4.70
N ALA A 192 -2.06 20.19 4.33
CA ALA A 192 -1.76 19.60 3.04
C ALA A 192 -2.46 18.24 2.85
N CYS A 193 -2.36 17.34 3.84
CA CYS A 193 -3.04 16.05 3.82
C CYS A 193 -4.57 16.20 3.78
N GLY A 194 -5.12 17.12 4.57
CA GLY A 194 -6.54 17.47 4.56
C GLY A 194 -6.99 17.99 3.21
N GLY A 195 -6.23 18.92 2.60
CA GLY A 195 -6.49 19.47 1.28
C GLY A 195 -6.46 18.39 0.18
N ILE A 196 -5.47 17.49 0.21
CA ILE A 196 -5.36 16.36 -0.72
C ILE A 196 -6.59 15.44 -0.62
N MET A 197 -7.03 15.13 0.60
CA MET A 197 -8.24 14.32 0.80
C MET A 197 -9.50 15.07 0.36
N PHE A 198 -9.58 16.38 0.62
CA PHE A 198 -10.72 17.18 0.23
C PHE A 198 -10.86 17.29 -1.29
N LEU A 199 -9.76 17.33 -2.06
CA LEU A 199 -9.80 17.33 -3.53
C LEU A 199 -10.52 16.10 -4.12
N LEU A 200 -10.54 14.99 -3.41
CA LEU A 200 -11.28 13.80 -3.85
C LEU A 200 -12.80 14.02 -3.85
N VAL A 201 -13.32 14.93 -3.02
CA VAL A 201 -14.76 15.18 -2.88
C VAL A 201 -15.35 15.78 -4.18
N PRO A 202 -14.90 16.94 -4.70
CA PRO A 202 -15.43 17.50 -5.94
C PRO A 202 -15.19 16.57 -7.14
N VAL A 203 -14.06 15.90 -7.21
CA VAL A 203 -13.80 14.92 -8.27
C VAL A 203 -14.83 13.79 -8.25
N THR A 204 -15.15 13.27 -7.05
CA THR A 204 -16.16 12.22 -6.90
C THR A 204 -17.57 12.70 -7.24
N ILE A 205 -17.93 13.94 -6.85
CA ILE A 205 -19.26 14.51 -7.16
C ILE A 205 -19.45 14.64 -8.67
N LEU A 206 -18.44 15.21 -9.36
CA LEU A 206 -18.53 15.60 -10.76
C LEU A 206 -18.36 14.40 -11.73
N PHE A 207 -17.48 13.47 -11.41
CA PHE A 207 -17.03 12.45 -12.38
C PHE A 207 -17.45 11.03 -12.03
N LEU A 208 -17.78 10.71 -10.74
CA LEU A 208 -18.18 9.37 -10.39
C LEU A 208 -19.66 9.14 -10.75
N GLN A 209 -19.86 8.31 -11.77
CA GLN A 209 -21.17 7.83 -12.17
C GLN A 209 -21.36 6.41 -11.65
N GLU A 210 -22.31 6.21 -10.76
CA GLU A 210 -22.65 4.92 -10.21
C GLU A 210 -24.10 4.56 -10.57
N GLN A 211 -24.29 3.36 -11.11
CA GLN A 211 -25.63 2.82 -11.33
C GLN A 211 -26.14 2.26 -10.00
N ARG A 212 -27.32 2.72 -9.57
CA ARG A 212 -27.99 2.19 -8.37
C ARG A 212 -28.36 0.72 -8.59
N LYS A 213 -27.57 -0.20 -8.05
CA LYS A 213 -27.90 -1.62 -7.96
C LYS A 213 -28.39 -1.91 -6.54
N ARG A 214 -29.64 -2.37 -6.41
CA ARG A 214 -30.09 -3.01 -5.19
C ARG A 214 -29.50 -4.43 -5.17
N LEU A 215 -28.48 -4.64 -4.37
CA LEU A 215 -28.04 -5.99 -4.01
C LEU A 215 -28.67 -6.34 -2.66
N ASP A 216 -29.13 -7.58 -2.54
CA ASP A 216 -29.60 -8.07 -1.25
C ASP A 216 -28.40 -8.21 -0.31
N SER A 217 -28.47 -7.54 0.83
CA SER A 217 -27.39 -7.59 1.84
C SER A 217 -27.12 -9.03 2.31
N ARG A 218 -28.13 -9.89 2.34
CA ARG A 218 -28.00 -11.31 2.69
C ARG A 218 -27.13 -12.04 1.68
N GLU A 219 -27.36 -11.82 0.39
CA GLU A 219 -26.58 -12.45 -0.69
C GLU A 219 -25.09 -12.04 -0.59
N VAL A 220 -24.81 -10.77 -0.29
CA VAL A 220 -23.43 -10.26 -0.12
C VAL A 220 -22.76 -10.91 1.10
N PHE A 221 -23.47 -11.02 2.24
CA PHE A 221 -22.95 -11.69 3.42
C PHE A 221 -22.69 -13.18 3.20
N ASP A 222 -23.62 -13.88 2.54
CA ASP A 222 -23.47 -15.30 2.25
C ASP A 222 -22.31 -15.53 1.28
N ASN A 223 -22.12 -14.65 0.30
CA ASN A 223 -20.97 -14.70 -0.60
C ASN A 223 -19.66 -14.45 0.15
N ALA A 224 -19.61 -13.43 1.02
CA ALA A 224 -18.46 -13.13 1.87
C ALA A 224 -18.12 -14.32 2.79
N LYS A 225 -19.10 -14.94 3.41
CA LYS A 225 -18.94 -16.13 4.24
C LYS A 225 -18.35 -17.30 3.42
N ARG A 226 -18.88 -17.56 2.23
CA ARG A 226 -18.33 -18.58 1.32
C ARG A 226 -16.89 -18.31 0.95
N GLN A 227 -16.54 -17.05 0.65
CA GLN A 227 -15.17 -16.64 0.37
C GLN A 227 -14.25 -16.84 1.58
N LEU A 228 -14.69 -16.45 2.80
CA LEU A 228 -13.92 -16.65 4.03
C LEU A 228 -13.66 -18.14 4.31
N VAL A 229 -14.66 -19.00 4.16
CA VAL A 229 -14.49 -20.45 4.31
C VAL A 229 -13.49 -20.99 3.28
N LYS A 230 -13.58 -20.55 2.03
CA LYS A 230 -12.66 -20.94 0.96
C LYS A 230 -11.22 -20.50 1.24
N ILE A 231 -11.04 -19.28 1.75
CA ILE A 231 -9.75 -18.74 2.19
C ILE A 231 -9.23 -19.57 3.38
N GLY A 232 -10.06 -19.81 4.39
CA GLY A 232 -9.68 -20.56 5.59
C GLY A 232 -9.18 -21.98 5.29
N THR A 233 -9.73 -22.62 4.25
CA THR A 233 -9.34 -23.98 3.83
C THR A 233 -8.24 -24.01 2.77
N ALA A 234 -7.80 -22.89 2.24
CA ALA A 234 -6.80 -22.80 1.17
C ALA A 234 -5.37 -22.99 1.71
N ARG A 235 -4.90 -24.24 1.82
CA ARG A 235 -3.54 -24.56 2.31
C ARG A 235 -2.44 -23.82 1.57
N THR A 236 -2.58 -23.63 0.25
CA THR A 236 -1.62 -22.89 -0.59
C THR A 236 -1.51 -21.44 -0.20
N MET A 237 -2.62 -20.80 0.11
CA MET A 237 -2.65 -19.40 0.57
C MET A 237 -2.01 -19.26 1.95
N TRP A 238 -2.28 -20.17 2.88
CA TRP A 238 -1.69 -20.12 4.22
C TRP A 238 -0.19 -20.42 4.20
N ALA A 239 0.29 -21.28 3.30
CA ALA A 239 1.74 -21.48 3.11
C ALA A 239 2.41 -20.19 2.58
N ALA A 240 1.79 -19.49 1.64
CA ALA A 240 2.26 -18.20 1.15
C ALA A 240 2.20 -17.12 2.23
N ALA A 241 1.11 -17.05 3.00
CA ALA A 241 0.96 -16.15 4.13
C ALA A 241 2.02 -16.40 5.22
N GLY A 242 2.34 -17.67 5.49
CA GLY A 242 3.40 -18.04 6.42
C GLY A 242 4.78 -17.56 5.97
N LEU A 243 5.13 -17.72 4.69
CA LEU A 243 6.39 -17.18 4.15
C LEU A 243 6.43 -15.65 4.22
N MET A 244 5.33 -14.98 3.84
CA MET A 244 5.23 -13.52 3.96
C MET A 244 5.37 -13.07 5.42
N ALA A 245 4.63 -13.69 6.33
CA ALA A 245 4.71 -13.38 7.75
C ALA A 245 6.14 -13.53 8.26
N LEU A 246 6.82 -14.63 7.90
CA LEU A 246 8.20 -14.88 8.33
C LEU A 246 9.19 -13.84 7.77
N PHE A 247 9.02 -13.42 6.51
CA PHE A 247 9.85 -12.36 5.93
C PHE A 247 9.66 -11.03 6.67
N TYR A 248 8.41 -10.67 6.98
CA TYR A 248 8.10 -9.40 7.64
C TYR A 248 8.17 -9.45 9.18
N ILE A 249 8.27 -10.64 9.82
CA ILE A 249 8.44 -10.77 11.27
C ILE A 249 9.89 -10.49 11.71
N ALA A 250 10.80 -10.34 10.77
CA ALA A 250 12.17 -9.93 11.04
C ALA A 250 12.14 -8.59 11.82
N PRO A 251 12.90 -8.46 12.93
CA PRO A 251 12.87 -7.26 13.77
C PRO A 251 13.05 -5.99 12.92
N GLY A 252 12.03 -5.14 12.89
CA GLY A 252 12.05 -3.91 12.11
C GLY A 252 12.99 -2.87 12.74
N PHE A 253 13.57 -2.02 11.93
CA PHE A 253 14.46 -0.95 12.38
C PHE A 253 14.21 0.41 11.70
N ALA A 254 13.04 0.58 11.09
CA ALA A 254 12.72 1.83 10.39
C ALA A 254 12.69 3.03 11.33
N THR A 255 12.05 2.90 12.51
CA THR A 255 12.06 3.94 13.54
C THR A 255 13.43 4.08 14.18
N ALA A 256 14.14 2.98 14.43
CA ALA A 256 15.51 3.01 14.95
C ALA A 256 16.47 3.75 14.00
N LEU A 257 16.34 3.51 12.68
CA LEU A 257 17.11 4.20 11.65
C LEU A 257 16.84 5.72 11.66
N PHE A 258 15.57 6.12 11.78
CA PHE A 258 15.22 7.54 11.90
C PHE A 258 15.94 8.21 13.08
N TYR A 259 15.97 7.55 14.24
CA TYR A 259 16.71 8.06 15.42
C TYR A 259 18.22 8.06 15.21
N LYS A 260 18.81 7.04 14.58
CA LYS A 260 20.22 6.98 14.22
C LYS A 260 20.59 8.12 13.27
N GLN A 261 19.80 8.38 12.26
CA GLN A 261 20.00 9.47 11.30
C GLN A 261 20.02 10.84 11.99
N GLN A 262 19.13 11.08 12.96
CA GLN A 262 19.07 12.35 13.67
C GLN A 262 20.10 12.47 14.79
N ASN A 263 20.32 11.43 15.59
CA ASN A 263 21.13 11.52 16.80
C ASN A 263 22.63 11.28 16.55
N GLU A 264 22.96 10.36 15.65
CA GLU A 264 24.36 9.96 15.37
C GLU A 264 24.92 10.69 14.15
N LEU A 265 24.14 10.80 13.08
CA LEU A 265 24.57 11.42 11.83
C LEU A 265 24.14 12.89 11.71
N HIS A 266 23.36 13.39 12.66
CA HIS A 266 22.84 14.76 12.70
C HIS A 266 22.19 15.22 11.39
N LEU A 267 21.53 14.30 10.68
CA LEU A 267 20.87 14.59 9.41
C LEU A 267 19.60 15.41 9.61
N SER A 268 19.45 16.46 8.84
CA SER A 268 18.20 17.23 8.80
C SER A 268 17.06 16.39 8.23
N THR A 269 15.81 16.76 8.55
CA THR A 269 14.62 16.09 8.00
C THR A 269 14.54 16.19 6.48
N GLN A 270 15.02 17.29 5.89
CA GLN A 270 15.14 17.46 4.44
C GLN A 270 16.12 16.45 3.83
N THR A 271 17.27 16.24 4.49
CA THR A 271 18.26 15.23 4.07
C THR A 271 17.67 13.83 4.15
N GLN A 272 16.91 13.52 5.22
CA GLN A 272 16.22 12.23 5.35
C GLN A 272 15.18 12.04 4.22
N GLY A 273 14.43 13.09 3.87
CA GLY A 273 13.53 13.09 2.74
C GLY A 273 14.26 12.85 1.40
N PHE A 274 15.45 13.44 1.23
CA PHE A 274 16.29 13.19 0.05
C PHE A 274 16.78 11.73 -0.04
N LEU A 275 17.16 11.13 1.09
CA LEU A 275 17.51 9.70 1.15
C LEU A 275 16.33 8.81 0.77
N GLN A 276 15.12 9.12 1.23
CA GLN A 276 13.90 8.42 0.82
C GLN A 276 13.63 8.57 -0.69
N LEU A 277 13.92 9.73 -1.30
CA LEU A 277 13.83 9.93 -2.74
C LEU A 277 14.78 8.98 -3.50
N ILE A 278 16.03 8.87 -3.05
CA ILE A 278 17.00 7.95 -3.66
C ILE A 278 16.48 6.51 -3.59
N ALA A 279 16.03 6.07 -2.41
CA ALA A 279 15.43 4.75 -2.23
C ALA A 279 14.22 4.54 -3.16
N GLY A 280 13.34 5.54 -3.29
CA GLY A 280 12.17 5.50 -4.17
C GLY A 280 12.55 5.37 -5.66
N ILE A 281 13.53 6.14 -6.14
CA ILE A 281 14.00 6.05 -7.53
C ILE A 281 14.60 4.67 -7.81
N CYS A 282 15.45 4.16 -6.91
CA CYS A 282 16.01 2.81 -7.05
C CYS A 282 14.92 1.73 -6.97
N GLY A 283 13.87 1.94 -6.17
CA GLY A 283 12.68 1.09 -6.12
C GLY A 283 11.92 1.05 -7.45
N ILE A 284 11.78 2.20 -8.16
CA ILE A 284 11.17 2.22 -9.50
C ILE A 284 12.02 1.39 -10.49
N LEU A 285 13.32 1.55 -10.46
CA LEU A 285 14.23 0.74 -11.31
C LEU A 285 14.08 -0.76 -10.99
N ALA A 286 13.96 -1.12 -9.72
CA ALA A 286 13.69 -2.47 -9.29
C ALA A 286 12.35 -2.99 -9.83
N ALA A 287 11.28 -2.18 -9.78
CA ALA A 287 9.96 -2.56 -10.28
C ALA A 287 9.97 -2.82 -11.79
N VAL A 288 10.67 -1.98 -12.57
CA VAL A 288 10.86 -2.20 -14.00
C VAL A 288 11.65 -3.49 -14.25
N GLY A 289 12.75 -3.69 -13.52
CA GLY A 289 13.55 -4.92 -13.58
C GLY A 289 12.75 -6.17 -13.24
N TYR A 290 11.90 -6.12 -12.20
CA TYR A 290 11.00 -7.21 -11.84
C TYR A 290 9.99 -7.51 -12.95
N GLY A 291 9.35 -6.49 -13.53
CA GLY A 291 8.39 -6.64 -14.62
C GLY A 291 8.95 -7.31 -15.88
N ILE A 292 10.26 -7.14 -16.13
CA ILE A 292 10.97 -7.84 -17.21
C ILE A 292 11.32 -9.27 -16.79
N SER A 293 11.79 -9.45 -15.56
CA SER A 293 12.29 -10.73 -15.03
C SER A 293 11.18 -11.75 -14.77
N CYS A 294 9.98 -11.32 -14.31
CA CYS A 294 8.86 -12.21 -14.01
C CYS A 294 8.31 -12.95 -15.24
N ARG A 295 8.55 -12.39 -16.45
CA ARG A 295 8.19 -13.06 -17.72
C ARG A 295 9.17 -14.16 -18.12
N ARG A 296 10.43 -14.07 -17.66
CA ARG A 296 11.51 -14.98 -18.05
C ARG A 296 11.80 -16.05 -16.99
N LEU A 297 11.71 -15.68 -15.73
CA LEU A 297 12.02 -16.52 -14.57
C LEU A 297 10.75 -17.02 -13.91
N ASN A 298 10.84 -18.20 -13.27
CA ASN A 298 9.75 -18.69 -12.43
C ASN A 298 9.74 -17.98 -11.08
N LEU A 299 8.58 -17.96 -10.41
CA LEU A 299 8.41 -17.25 -9.14
C LEU A 299 9.35 -17.76 -8.03
N ARG A 300 9.70 -19.07 -8.02
CA ARG A 300 10.63 -19.61 -7.03
C ARG A 300 12.00 -18.96 -7.15
N THR A 301 12.55 -18.87 -8.35
CA THR A 301 13.85 -18.25 -8.62
C THR A 301 13.81 -16.77 -8.23
N LEU A 302 12.73 -16.07 -8.59
CA LEU A 302 12.55 -14.65 -8.21
C LEU A 302 12.52 -14.47 -6.69
N LEU A 303 11.71 -15.25 -5.96
CA LEU A 303 11.66 -15.17 -4.50
C LEU A 303 13.03 -15.36 -3.87
N VAL A 304 13.75 -16.41 -4.26
CA VAL A 304 15.09 -16.70 -3.69
C VAL A 304 16.05 -15.54 -3.95
N TRP A 305 16.22 -15.12 -5.21
CA TRP A 305 17.17 -14.06 -5.54
C TRP A 305 16.79 -12.70 -4.99
N CYS A 306 15.49 -12.33 -5.02
CA CYS A 306 15.04 -11.07 -4.48
C CYS A 306 15.19 -11.00 -2.94
N MET A 307 14.91 -12.11 -2.23
CA MET A 307 15.11 -12.16 -0.78
C MET A 307 16.59 -12.13 -0.40
N LEU A 308 17.47 -12.85 -1.13
CA LEU A 308 18.92 -12.79 -0.91
C LEU A 308 19.46 -11.38 -1.15
N LEU A 309 19.02 -10.71 -2.23
CA LEU A 309 19.43 -9.35 -2.53
C LEU A 309 18.94 -8.35 -1.47
N ALA A 310 17.70 -8.50 -0.99
CA ALA A 310 17.17 -7.69 0.10
C ALA A 310 17.97 -7.90 1.40
N THR A 311 18.34 -9.15 1.72
CA THR A 311 19.20 -9.47 2.87
C THR A 311 20.58 -8.81 2.74
N ALA A 312 21.20 -8.91 1.58
CA ALA A 312 22.51 -8.28 1.32
C ALA A 312 22.44 -6.75 1.42
N ALA A 313 21.35 -6.14 0.87
CA ALA A 313 21.10 -4.71 0.99
C ALA A 313 20.90 -4.26 2.44
N ASN A 314 20.16 -5.05 3.23
CA ASN A 314 19.97 -4.80 4.66
C ASN A 314 21.29 -4.82 5.44
N LEU A 315 22.17 -5.77 5.18
CA LEU A 315 23.50 -5.82 5.82
C LEU A 315 24.33 -4.56 5.53
N GLY A 316 24.04 -3.83 4.44
CA GLY A 316 24.64 -2.55 4.15
C GLY A 316 24.49 -1.52 5.28
N TYR A 317 23.39 -1.58 6.06
CA TYR A 317 23.18 -0.66 7.19
C TYR A 317 24.23 -0.78 8.31
N LEU A 318 25.00 -1.85 8.37
CA LEU A 318 26.16 -1.97 9.27
C LEU A 318 27.24 -0.93 8.95
N PHE A 319 27.28 -0.43 7.72
CA PHE A 319 28.24 0.58 7.26
C PHE A 319 27.64 1.99 7.19
N TYR A 320 26.49 2.21 7.80
CA TYR A 320 25.73 3.47 7.75
C TYR A 320 26.36 4.54 8.65
N SER A 321 27.43 5.18 8.19
CA SER A 321 28.27 6.07 9.02
C SER A 321 28.58 7.43 8.42
N SER A 322 28.22 7.69 7.15
CA SER A 322 28.45 8.97 6.47
C SER A 322 27.38 9.22 5.43
N MET A 323 27.21 10.47 5.00
CA MET A 323 26.18 10.85 4.00
C MET A 323 26.33 10.08 2.70
N GLY A 324 27.55 9.93 2.15
CA GLY A 324 27.76 9.19 0.90
C GLY A 324 27.44 7.70 1.04
N ARG A 325 27.79 7.08 2.18
CA ARG A 325 27.41 5.69 2.48
C ARG A 325 25.89 5.56 2.67
N ALA A 326 25.27 6.51 3.36
CA ALA A 326 23.84 6.54 3.54
C ALA A 326 23.09 6.57 2.20
N GLN A 327 23.51 7.43 1.26
CA GLN A 327 22.92 7.50 -0.10
C GLN A 327 23.03 6.15 -0.85
N ALA A 328 24.20 5.53 -0.82
CA ALA A 328 24.44 4.26 -1.48
C ALA A 328 23.61 3.12 -0.85
N ILE A 329 23.54 3.08 0.47
CA ILE A 329 22.82 2.05 1.23
C ILE A 329 21.30 2.21 1.06
N GLU A 330 20.76 3.43 1.13
CA GLU A 330 19.34 3.70 0.88
C GLU A 330 18.96 3.34 -0.55
N GLY A 331 19.80 3.66 -1.54
CA GLY A 331 19.57 3.25 -2.93
C GLY A 331 19.55 1.72 -3.09
N LEU A 332 20.54 1.04 -2.52
CA LEU A 332 20.66 -0.43 -2.58
C LEU A 332 19.48 -1.10 -1.85
N ASN A 333 19.10 -0.59 -0.68
CA ASN A 333 17.98 -1.09 0.08
C ASN A 333 16.65 -0.84 -0.65
N GLY A 334 16.42 0.37 -1.17
CA GLY A 334 15.25 0.69 -1.98
C GLY A 334 15.09 -0.25 -3.17
N PHE A 335 16.19 -0.60 -3.84
CA PHE A 335 16.21 -1.57 -4.94
C PHE A 335 15.90 -3.00 -4.44
N GLY A 336 16.67 -3.50 -3.49
CA GLY A 336 16.58 -4.89 -3.02
C GLY A 336 15.25 -5.18 -2.31
N TYR A 337 14.83 -4.31 -1.41
CA TYR A 337 13.56 -4.44 -0.70
C TYR A 337 12.35 -4.41 -1.64
N THR A 338 12.33 -3.48 -2.61
CA THR A 338 11.23 -3.42 -3.60
C THR A 338 11.14 -4.69 -4.44
N LEU A 339 12.27 -5.28 -4.85
CA LEU A 339 12.27 -6.57 -5.56
C LEU A 339 11.67 -7.69 -4.71
N ALA A 340 12.05 -7.80 -3.44
CA ALA A 340 11.53 -8.81 -2.53
C ALA A 340 10.03 -8.60 -2.27
N GLU A 341 9.60 -7.36 -2.06
CA GLU A 341 8.19 -7.01 -1.88
C GLU A 341 7.36 -7.39 -3.09
N LEU A 342 7.82 -7.08 -4.31
CA LEU A 342 7.10 -7.44 -5.54
C LEU A 342 6.99 -8.95 -5.71
N ALA A 343 8.06 -9.71 -5.41
CA ALA A 343 8.03 -11.16 -5.48
C ALA A 343 7.04 -11.77 -4.45
N LEU A 344 7.00 -11.24 -3.23
CA LEU A 344 6.04 -11.64 -2.20
C LEU A 344 4.60 -11.25 -2.54
N MET A 345 4.38 -10.09 -3.17
CA MET A 345 3.06 -9.68 -3.64
C MET A 345 2.59 -10.55 -4.82
N ASP A 346 3.48 -10.92 -5.73
CA ASP A 346 3.18 -11.89 -6.81
C ASP A 346 2.80 -13.27 -6.23
N LEU A 347 3.52 -13.72 -5.21
CA LEU A 347 3.17 -14.93 -4.46
C LEU A 347 1.77 -14.82 -3.82
N ALA A 348 1.45 -13.67 -3.20
CA ALA A 348 0.14 -13.42 -2.60
C ALA A 348 -0.99 -13.52 -3.63
N VAL A 349 -0.81 -12.90 -4.80
CA VAL A 349 -1.80 -12.95 -5.89
C VAL A 349 -2.00 -14.38 -6.38
N ARG A 350 -0.92 -15.12 -6.67
CA ARG A 350 -0.98 -16.49 -7.19
C ARG A 350 -1.52 -17.52 -6.21
N SER A 351 -1.37 -17.28 -4.92
CA SER A 351 -1.84 -18.18 -3.86
C SER A 351 -3.30 -17.97 -3.47
N THR A 352 -3.88 -16.84 -3.84
CA THR A 352 -5.28 -16.50 -3.52
C THR A 352 -6.25 -17.37 -4.32
N PRO A 353 -7.25 -18.00 -3.67
CA PRO A 353 -8.22 -18.84 -4.35
C PRO A 353 -9.08 -18.07 -5.36
N ALA A 354 -9.35 -18.69 -6.52
CA ALA A 354 -10.21 -18.10 -7.55
C ALA A 354 -11.62 -17.80 -7.00
N GLY A 355 -12.17 -16.62 -7.31
CA GLY A 355 -13.45 -16.12 -6.78
C GLY A 355 -13.36 -15.54 -5.35
N SER A 356 -12.13 -15.38 -4.80
CA SER A 356 -11.88 -14.73 -3.53
C SER A 356 -10.68 -13.77 -3.62
N GLU A 357 -10.36 -13.32 -4.84
CA GLU A 357 -9.14 -12.58 -5.15
C GLU A 357 -9.03 -11.28 -4.32
N GLY A 358 -10.11 -10.51 -4.26
CA GLY A 358 -10.13 -9.23 -3.55
C GLY A 358 -9.96 -9.40 -2.04
N LEU A 359 -10.74 -10.31 -1.44
CA LEU A 359 -10.71 -10.55 0.01
C LEU A 359 -9.40 -11.24 0.43
N GLY A 360 -8.96 -12.27 -0.33
CA GLY A 360 -7.74 -12.99 -0.03
C GLY A 360 -6.50 -12.12 -0.14
N PHE A 361 -6.36 -11.33 -1.23
CA PHE A 361 -5.25 -10.41 -1.40
C PHE A 361 -5.24 -9.32 -0.31
N SER A 362 -6.40 -8.75 0.03
CA SER A 362 -6.47 -7.73 1.09
C SER A 362 -6.09 -8.30 2.47
N LEU A 363 -6.43 -9.57 2.74
CA LEU A 363 -6.00 -10.26 3.96
C LEU A 363 -4.46 -10.43 4.01
N MET A 364 -3.85 -10.84 2.90
CA MET A 364 -2.39 -10.96 2.79
C MET A 364 -1.69 -9.61 3.05
N VAL A 365 -2.22 -8.52 2.45
CA VAL A 365 -1.71 -7.17 2.70
C VAL A 365 -1.92 -6.73 4.14
N SER A 366 -3.02 -7.11 4.78
CA SER A 366 -3.26 -6.82 6.21
C SER A 366 -2.27 -7.55 7.11
N ILE A 367 -1.98 -8.82 6.85
CA ILE A 367 -0.94 -9.60 7.56
C ILE A 367 0.44 -8.92 7.39
N ARG A 368 0.79 -8.52 6.17
CA ARG A 368 2.02 -7.77 5.89
C ARG A 368 2.10 -6.49 6.72
N ASN A 369 1.07 -5.67 6.70
CA ASN A 369 1.07 -4.39 7.41
C ASN A 369 1.16 -4.59 8.93
N LEU A 370 0.43 -5.55 9.48
CA LEU A 370 0.51 -5.90 10.90
C LEU A 370 1.92 -6.34 11.28
N ALA A 371 2.53 -7.22 10.49
CA ALA A 371 3.89 -7.68 10.72
C ALA A 371 4.89 -6.51 10.64
N LEU A 372 4.84 -5.70 9.59
CA LEU A 372 5.77 -4.60 9.35
C LEU A 372 5.80 -3.58 10.51
N PHE A 373 4.62 -3.12 10.96
CA PHE A 373 4.55 -2.14 12.05
C PHE A 373 4.75 -2.78 13.42
N GLY A 374 4.29 -4.02 13.61
CA GLY A 374 4.49 -4.75 14.86
C GLY A 374 5.96 -5.05 15.11
N THR A 375 6.70 -5.40 14.07
CA THR A 375 8.14 -5.69 14.20
C THR A 375 9.00 -4.45 14.32
N ASP A 376 8.58 -3.31 13.75
CA ASP A 376 9.25 -2.01 13.96
C ASP A 376 9.11 -1.57 15.43
N TRP A 377 7.92 -1.75 16.02
CA TRP A 377 7.71 -1.55 17.45
C TRP A 377 8.54 -2.53 18.30
N PHE A 378 8.52 -3.82 17.96
CA PHE A 378 9.30 -4.84 18.65
C PHE A 378 10.82 -4.56 18.57
N GLY A 379 11.35 -4.24 17.38
CA GLY A 379 12.75 -3.89 17.20
C GLY A 379 13.17 -2.64 17.98
N SER A 380 12.32 -1.60 18.00
CA SER A 380 12.55 -0.40 18.81
C SER A 380 12.59 -0.73 20.30
N ASN A 381 11.71 -1.60 20.79
CA ASN A 381 11.69 -2.07 22.16
C ASN A 381 12.96 -2.86 22.54
N LEU A 382 13.48 -3.68 21.63
CA LEU A 382 14.74 -4.41 21.84
C LEU A 382 15.92 -3.44 22.06
N LEU A 383 15.95 -2.31 21.35
CA LEU A 383 16.98 -1.29 21.50
C LEU A 383 16.85 -0.53 22.83
N ASP A 384 15.63 -0.16 23.22
CA ASP A 384 15.41 0.72 24.37
C ASP A 384 15.43 -0.05 25.71
N GLN A 385 14.79 -1.24 25.78
CA GLN A 385 14.69 -2.01 27.01
C GLN A 385 15.85 -2.99 27.22
N TYR A 386 16.31 -3.63 26.14
CA TYR A 386 17.38 -4.63 26.23
C TYR A 386 18.75 -4.07 25.85
N HIS A 387 18.83 -2.76 25.53
CA HIS A 387 20.07 -2.06 25.19
C HIS A 387 20.87 -2.73 24.06
N LEU A 388 20.16 -3.37 23.13
CA LEU A 388 20.81 -3.92 21.94
C LEU A 388 21.34 -2.79 21.05
N SER A 389 22.40 -3.06 20.29
CA SER A 389 22.89 -2.10 19.31
C SER A 389 22.03 -2.10 18.03
N PHE A 390 22.06 -0.99 17.29
CA PHE A 390 21.44 -0.92 15.96
C PHE A 390 21.99 -2.00 15.04
N ASP A 391 23.30 -2.27 15.09
CA ASP A 391 23.95 -3.28 14.27
C ASP A 391 23.44 -4.70 14.60
N SER A 392 23.22 -5.00 15.89
CA SER A 392 22.61 -6.28 16.31
C SER A 392 21.21 -6.45 15.74
N LEU A 393 20.42 -5.38 15.65
CA LEU A 393 19.09 -5.40 15.06
C LEU A 393 19.13 -5.63 13.56
N VAL A 394 20.07 -5.00 12.85
CA VAL A 394 20.31 -5.22 11.42
C VAL A 394 20.70 -6.67 11.14
N VAL A 395 21.60 -7.23 11.94
CA VAL A 395 22.02 -8.64 11.83
C VAL A 395 20.85 -9.58 12.10
N ALA A 396 20.06 -9.35 13.16
CA ALA A 396 18.90 -10.15 13.49
C ALA A 396 17.84 -10.10 12.39
N ASN A 397 17.57 -8.91 11.83
CA ASN A 397 16.67 -8.76 10.69
C ASN A 397 17.15 -9.54 9.47
N SER A 398 18.41 -9.38 9.11
CA SER A 398 19.01 -10.07 7.96
C SER A 398 19.05 -11.59 8.15
N ALA A 399 19.36 -12.08 9.34
CA ALA A 399 19.35 -13.50 9.67
C ALA A 399 17.94 -14.09 9.55
N THR A 400 16.92 -13.43 10.08
CA THR A 400 15.52 -13.86 9.98
C THR A 400 15.07 -13.92 8.51
N THR A 401 15.41 -12.91 7.72
CA THR A 401 15.11 -12.88 6.28
C THR A 401 15.83 -14.01 5.56
N LEU A 402 17.09 -14.31 5.91
CA LEU A 402 17.85 -15.39 5.31
C LEU A 402 17.26 -16.77 5.65
N ILE A 403 16.76 -16.97 6.87
CA ILE A 403 16.06 -18.20 7.28
C ILE A 403 14.78 -18.42 6.46
N ALA A 404 14.13 -17.35 6.01
CA ALA A 404 12.94 -17.46 5.16
C ALA A 404 13.26 -17.98 3.75
N VAL A 405 14.48 -17.81 3.24
CA VAL A 405 14.86 -18.21 1.86
C VAL A 405 14.68 -19.72 1.61
N PRO A 406 15.20 -20.66 2.43
CA PRO A 406 15.00 -22.08 2.18
C PRO A 406 13.53 -22.51 2.25
N LEU A 407 12.67 -21.79 2.98
CA LEU A 407 11.25 -22.13 3.06
C LEU A 407 10.49 -21.86 1.75
N VAL A 408 11.07 -21.10 0.82
CA VAL A 408 10.55 -20.96 -0.55
C VAL A 408 10.46 -22.33 -1.25
N PHE A 409 11.34 -23.27 -0.92
CA PHE A 409 11.34 -24.63 -1.50
C PHE A 409 10.21 -25.51 -0.95
N LEU A 410 9.63 -25.16 0.20
CA LEU A 410 8.48 -25.86 0.80
C LEU A 410 7.15 -25.40 0.16
N LEU A 411 7.13 -24.30 -0.57
CA LEU A 411 5.93 -23.82 -1.24
C LEU A 411 5.45 -24.81 -2.33
N PRO A 412 4.13 -24.98 -2.50
CA PRO A 412 3.56 -25.85 -3.53
C PRO A 412 4.07 -25.49 -4.93
N ARG A 413 4.55 -26.50 -5.66
CA ARG A 413 5.13 -26.33 -7.01
C ARG A 413 4.16 -25.62 -7.98
N LEU A 414 2.86 -25.87 -7.86
CA LEU A 414 1.82 -25.26 -8.71
C LEU A 414 1.85 -23.72 -8.72
N ILE A 415 2.24 -23.09 -7.61
CA ILE A 415 2.27 -21.62 -7.48
C ILE A 415 3.61 -21.06 -7.96
N VAL A 416 4.73 -21.72 -7.59
CA VAL A 416 6.06 -21.12 -7.75
C VAL A 416 6.81 -21.58 -9.01
N SER A 417 6.37 -22.64 -9.70
CA SER A 417 7.06 -23.14 -10.90
C SER A 417 6.69 -22.44 -12.19
N ARG A 418 5.56 -21.72 -12.23
CA ARG A 418 5.06 -21.07 -13.46
C ARG A 418 5.64 -19.69 -13.64
N LYS A 419 5.93 -19.34 -14.91
CA LYS A 419 6.25 -17.98 -15.36
C LYS A 419 4.95 -17.18 -15.53
N ASP A 420 5.03 -15.86 -15.42
CA ASP A 420 3.86 -14.99 -15.58
C ASP A 420 3.17 -15.16 -16.95
N ALA A 421 3.94 -15.29 -18.03
CA ALA A 421 3.42 -15.50 -19.38
C ALA A 421 2.62 -16.83 -19.58
N GLU A 422 2.84 -17.84 -18.74
CA GLU A 422 2.17 -19.14 -18.83
C GLU A 422 0.78 -19.13 -18.18
N ILE A 423 0.56 -18.24 -17.20
CA ILE A 423 -0.72 -18.11 -16.51
C ILE A 423 -1.79 -17.57 -17.46
N TYR A 424 -1.44 -16.60 -18.31
CA TYR A 424 -2.38 -16.02 -19.29
C TYR A 424 -2.79 -16.99 -20.38
N ARG A 425 -1.91 -17.91 -20.81
CA ARG A 425 -2.25 -18.90 -21.86
C ARG A 425 -3.24 -19.98 -21.40
N THR A 426 -3.22 -20.32 -20.10
CA THR A 426 -4.13 -21.34 -19.55
C THR A 426 -5.53 -20.80 -19.24
N THR A 427 -5.69 -19.49 -19.06
CA THR A 427 -7.00 -18.84 -18.84
C THR A 427 -7.74 -18.52 -20.15
N THR A 428 -7.02 -18.30 -21.25
CA THR A 428 -7.60 -18.04 -22.59
C THR A 428 -7.99 -19.32 -23.35
N ASN A 429 -7.49 -20.48 -22.92
CA ASN A 429 -7.75 -21.78 -23.56
C ASN A 429 -8.71 -22.69 -22.75
N ARG A 430 -9.53 -22.17 -21.86
CA ARG A 430 -10.68 -22.92 -21.31
C ARG A 430 -11.88 -22.61 -22.17
N PRO A 431 -12.48 -23.66 -22.78
CA PRO A 431 -13.69 -23.55 -23.63
C PRO A 431 -14.88 -23.05 -22.84
#